data_8518348dee5554a3aadd4cf94c9aa0d5
#
_entry.id   8518348dee5554a3aadd4cf94c9aa0d5
#
_cell.length_a   1.000
_cell.length_b   1.000
_cell.length_c   1.000
_cell.angle_alpha   90.00
_cell.angle_beta   90.00
_cell.angle_gamma   90.00
#
_symmetry.space_group_name_H-M   'P 1'
#
loop_
_entity.id
_entity.type
_entity.pdbx_description
1 polymer ?
#
loop_
_entity_poly.entity_id
_entity_poly.type
_entity_poly.pdbx_seq_one_letter_code
_entity_poly.pdbx_strand_id
1 'polypeptide(L)'
;MPIPKPVLTYVVGITGHRSARLKDAHRARITQQLGDIFANIEAECRAELNRNKGLYAEETPRLRLVTSLADGADAMAVQQCPPSWTSVGILPYPEERYVAKLRGGNGSKPDDVAVAAYQSARERSSGNIAILPQSGDHDSSGFTRACNLMLRQIDILVAVWDGHASERAGGTADVVERALETGIPVIWIAADRDQRPWVILHREDVRRKTENADATTGPIAEIVQRGLGVSGRHGQHEGRWEHGEVGANAEARLGDFLKERVPNWHLAMAYDWITTFPRLWRWRLVKRLSNPAEVSAQWAGFLSALPVGGEFKTRLETILLPRFAVADALASYYGHKYRSAYVLAYILSTLAVAVALFGFMVPHPVHSPGHDVVPLAKIALELFELGLVGVIVAIVVWGQLGRWHDKWLDYRALAETLRHLRFLGLLGQYERRAYMEAAARPGAGWVLWYFRATMRELAMPAGDFGADYQRKVLSAVIPAELEPQIKYHSDNMTGLRGLHRGLHVMGDSCFVVTLVVLVGFLGVWWSDSIDPDTLAHLAPYVTWITAFLPALGAAFAGIRFTADFEGFAERSAQTGSELDALRQRCDLALDRLDFDMTANVLFESARIMAADINGWTTLYSRKHLTLPG
;
A
#
# COMPACT_ATOMS: atom_id res chain seq x y z
N MET A 1 9.81 -18.59 -4.40
CA MET A 1 10.50 -17.42 -4.96
C MET A 1 10.98 -16.57 -3.80
N PRO A 2 12.24 -16.15 -3.72
CA PRO A 2 12.71 -15.22 -2.68
C PRO A 2 12.10 -13.84 -2.92
N ILE A 3 11.92 -13.08 -1.82
CA ILE A 3 11.38 -11.73 -1.91
C ILE A 3 12.46 -10.78 -2.46
N PRO A 4 12.16 -9.99 -3.51
CA PRO A 4 13.13 -9.08 -4.09
C PRO A 4 13.45 -7.94 -3.09
N LYS A 5 14.72 -7.83 -2.69
CA LYS A 5 15.19 -6.70 -1.89
C LYS A 5 15.33 -5.45 -2.77
N PRO A 6 14.98 -4.26 -2.26
CA PRO A 6 15.18 -3.03 -3.01
C PRO A 6 16.67 -2.66 -3.10
N VAL A 7 17.07 -2.06 -4.20
CA VAL A 7 18.36 -1.36 -4.29
C VAL A 7 18.25 -0.04 -3.55
N LEU A 8 19.23 0.28 -2.69
CA LEU A 8 19.22 1.56 -2.02
C LEU A 8 19.28 2.68 -3.06
N THR A 9 18.20 3.45 -3.14
CA THR A 9 18.07 4.58 -4.07
C THR A 9 17.70 5.83 -3.29
N TYR A 10 18.37 6.95 -3.57
CA TYR A 10 18.10 8.24 -2.95
C TYR A 10 18.03 9.34 -4.00
N VAL A 11 17.05 10.23 -3.87
CA VAL A 11 16.74 11.22 -4.89
C VAL A 11 16.85 12.64 -4.31
N VAL A 12 17.70 13.45 -4.93
CA VAL A 12 17.97 14.83 -4.56
C VAL A 12 17.33 15.76 -5.58
N GLY A 13 16.57 16.75 -5.12
CA GLY A 13 16.07 17.83 -5.98
C GLY A 13 16.93 19.08 -5.87
N ILE A 14 16.95 19.89 -6.90
CA ILE A 14 17.60 21.21 -6.90
C ILE A 14 16.62 22.28 -7.32
N THR A 15 16.64 23.39 -6.62
CA THR A 15 15.99 24.66 -7.04
C THR A 15 16.88 25.81 -6.65
N GLY A 16 16.78 26.93 -7.34
CA GLY A 16 17.52 28.11 -6.93
C GLY A 16 17.42 29.29 -7.91
N HIS A 17 18.16 30.33 -7.56
CA HIS A 17 18.19 31.54 -8.38
C HIS A 17 18.83 31.28 -9.74
N ARG A 18 18.30 31.96 -10.75
CA ARG A 18 18.88 32.01 -12.10
C ARG A 18 20.18 32.80 -12.10
N SER A 19 21.00 32.61 -13.14
CA SER A 19 22.29 33.24 -13.33
C SER A 19 22.26 34.76 -13.10
N ALA A 20 21.26 35.46 -13.57
CA ALA A 20 21.07 36.90 -13.43
C ALA A 20 20.95 37.37 -11.96
N ARG A 21 20.55 36.51 -11.04
CA ARG A 21 20.45 36.79 -9.60
C ARG A 21 21.65 36.29 -8.79
N LEU A 22 22.56 35.49 -9.37
CA LEU A 22 23.73 34.94 -8.72
C LEU A 22 24.95 35.82 -9.01
N LYS A 23 25.42 36.54 -7.99
CA LYS A 23 26.64 37.38 -8.11
C LYS A 23 27.87 36.51 -8.33
N ASP A 24 28.77 36.91 -9.23
CA ASP A 24 29.98 36.16 -9.56
C ASP A 24 30.86 35.89 -8.32
N ALA A 25 30.89 36.82 -7.38
CA ALA A 25 31.64 36.69 -6.11
C ALA A 25 31.20 35.46 -5.28
N HIS A 26 29.98 34.97 -5.43
CA HIS A 26 29.46 33.84 -4.65
C HIS A 26 29.42 32.52 -5.44
N ARG A 27 29.61 32.56 -6.77
CA ARG A 27 29.50 31.34 -7.63
C ARG A 27 30.48 30.24 -7.23
N ALA A 28 31.76 30.58 -7.03
CA ALA A 28 32.78 29.60 -6.64
C ALA A 28 32.44 28.90 -5.32
N ARG A 29 31.98 29.66 -4.31
CA ARG A 29 31.56 29.13 -3.03
C ARG A 29 30.32 28.21 -3.17
N ILE A 30 29.28 28.65 -3.91
CA ILE A 30 28.08 27.88 -4.15
C ILE A 30 28.41 26.56 -4.85
N THR A 31 29.29 26.62 -5.86
CA THR A 31 29.77 25.44 -6.59
C THR A 31 30.45 24.45 -5.65
N GLN A 32 31.35 24.92 -4.79
CA GLN A 32 32.03 24.07 -3.80
C GLN A 32 31.02 23.46 -2.82
N GLN A 33 30.11 24.27 -2.26
CA GLN A 33 29.09 23.78 -1.31
C GLN A 33 28.16 22.72 -1.93
N LEU A 34 27.78 22.85 -3.20
CA LEU A 34 27.01 21.84 -3.92
C LEU A 34 27.79 20.52 -4.02
N GLY A 35 29.08 20.59 -4.39
CA GLY A 35 29.93 19.40 -4.46
C GLY A 35 30.09 18.70 -3.10
N ASP A 36 30.33 19.48 -2.04
CA ASP A 36 30.46 18.96 -0.67
C ASP A 36 29.16 18.30 -0.18
N ILE A 37 27.99 18.90 -0.47
CA ILE A 37 26.68 18.34 -0.12
C ILE A 37 26.46 17.00 -0.83
N PHE A 38 26.73 16.93 -2.13
CA PHE A 38 26.54 15.69 -2.90
C PHE A 38 27.49 14.58 -2.43
N ALA A 39 28.74 14.90 -2.16
CA ALA A 39 29.70 13.95 -1.59
C ALA A 39 29.27 13.42 -0.22
N ASN A 40 28.76 14.30 0.66
CA ASN A 40 28.25 13.91 1.97
C ASN A 40 27.00 13.01 1.85
N ILE A 41 26.05 13.34 0.98
CA ILE A 41 24.86 12.50 0.74
C ILE A 41 25.27 11.12 0.23
N GLU A 42 26.21 11.04 -0.71
CA GLU A 42 26.71 9.76 -1.24
C GLU A 42 27.40 8.93 -0.16
N ALA A 43 28.24 9.54 0.65
CA ALA A 43 28.92 8.87 1.76
C ALA A 43 27.92 8.30 2.79
N GLU A 44 26.89 9.08 3.14
CA GLU A 44 25.85 8.64 4.07
C GLU A 44 24.96 7.53 3.49
N CYS A 45 24.64 7.57 2.21
CA CYS A 45 23.93 6.48 1.55
C CYS A 45 24.72 5.16 1.56
N ARG A 46 26.05 5.23 1.36
CA ARG A 46 26.94 4.07 1.47
C ARG A 46 27.04 3.56 2.91
N ALA A 47 27.13 4.47 3.88
CA ALA A 47 27.13 4.12 5.30
C ALA A 47 25.81 3.44 5.70
N GLU A 48 24.68 3.96 5.23
CA GLU A 48 23.35 3.38 5.48
C GLU A 48 23.20 1.98 4.87
N LEU A 49 23.66 1.77 3.65
CA LEU A 49 23.69 0.44 3.03
C LEU A 49 24.50 -0.56 3.89
N ASN A 50 25.64 -0.13 4.44
CA ASN A 50 26.49 -0.95 5.28
C ASN A 50 25.84 -1.28 6.63
N ARG A 51 25.10 -0.33 7.23
CA ARG A 51 24.35 -0.55 8.47
C ARG A 51 23.20 -1.55 8.26
N ASN A 52 22.54 -1.49 7.11
CA ASN A 52 21.31 -2.21 6.79
C ASN A 52 21.47 -3.23 5.66
N LYS A 53 22.62 -3.93 5.57
CA LYS A 53 22.90 -4.94 4.52
C LYS A 53 21.82 -6.00 4.34
N GLY A 54 21.09 -6.33 5.41
CA GLY A 54 20.02 -7.32 5.37
C GLY A 54 18.75 -6.85 4.64
N LEU A 55 18.51 -5.55 4.55
CA LEU A 55 17.28 -4.97 4.03
C LEU A 55 17.35 -4.60 2.55
N TYR A 56 18.53 -4.28 2.04
CA TYR A 56 18.77 -3.88 0.66
C TYR A 56 19.43 -5.01 -0.15
N ALA A 57 19.35 -4.89 -1.47
CA ALA A 57 20.15 -5.70 -2.40
C ALA A 57 21.65 -5.36 -2.24
N GLU A 58 22.51 -6.33 -2.52
CA GLU A 58 23.98 -6.17 -2.46
C GLU A 58 24.50 -5.45 -3.71
N GLU A 59 23.95 -4.25 -3.98
CA GLU A 59 24.33 -3.38 -5.07
C GLU A 59 24.79 -2.03 -4.54
N THR A 60 25.57 -1.29 -5.34
CA THR A 60 25.95 0.08 -5.02
C THR A 60 24.72 0.98 -4.96
N PRO A 61 24.67 1.97 -4.02
CA PRO A 61 23.56 2.90 -3.96
C PRO A 61 23.38 3.65 -5.28
N ARG A 62 22.13 3.80 -5.71
CA ARG A 62 21.75 4.57 -6.89
C ARG A 62 21.28 5.96 -6.46
N LEU A 63 21.98 6.99 -6.91
CA LEU A 63 21.63 8.36 -6.57
C LEU A 63 21.17 9.12 -7.82
N ARG A 64 20.18 9.99 -7.64
CA ARG A 64 19.63 10.81 -8.73
C ARG A 64 19.55 12.26 -8.32
N LEU A 65 19.86 13.15 -9.28
CA LEU A 65 19.61 14.57 -9.18
C LEU A 65 18.42 14.93 -10.09
N VAL A 66 17.36 15.49 -9.53
CA VAL A 66 16.19 15.96 -10.30
C VAL A 66 16.21 17.48 -10.36
N THR A 67 16.07 18.01 -11.56
CA THR A 67 16.24 19.44 -11.86
C THR A 67 15.29 19.90 -12.96
N SER A 68 14.94 21.17 -13.00
CA SER A 68 14.23 21.78 -14.12
C SER A 68 15.18 22.25 -15.25
N LEU A 69 16.47 21.94 -15.16
CA LEU A 69 17.52 22.32 -16.12
C LEU A 69 17.56 23.83 -16.38
N ALA A 70 17.22 24.66 -15.38
CA ALA A 70 17.29 26.10 -15.50
C ALA A 70 18.74 26.60 -15.50
N ASP A 71 18.97 27.79 -16.03
CA ASP A 71 20.24 28.49 -15.88
C ASP A 71 20.48 28.86 -14.40
N GLY A 72 21.75 28.99 -14.00
CA GLY A 72 22.13 29.34 -12.63
C GLY A 72 22.29 28.12 -11.71
N ALA A 73 21.55 28.06 -10.61
CA ALA A 73 21.72 27.03 -9.57
C ALA A 73 21.55 25.61 -10.10
N ASP A 74 20.56 25.37 -10.96
CA ASP A 74 20.28 24.07 -11.56
C ASP A 74 21.45 23.59 -12.42
N ALA A 75 21.95 24.46 -13.32
CA ALA A 75 23.09 24.15 -14.18
C ALA A 75 24.37 23.89 -13.36
N MET A 76 24.63 24.71 -12.32
CA MET A 76 25.75 24.50 -11.40
C MET A 76 25.65 23.15 -10.68
N ALA A 77 24.46 22.78 -10.21
CA ALA A 77 24.23 21.50 -9.55
C ALA A 77 24.47 20.31 -10.51
N VAL A 78 24.01 20.40 -11.75
CA VAL A 78 24.26 19.35 -12.76
C VAL A 78 25.75 19.21 -13.06
N GLN A 79 26.50 20.33 -13.12
CA GLN A 79 27.95 20.30 -13.32
C GLN A 79 28.70 19.64 -12.15
N GLN A 80 28.25 19.89 -10.91
CA GLN A 80 28.87 19.33 -9.69
C GLN A 80 28.35 17.93 -9.34
N CYS A 81 27.30 17.47 -10.01
CA CYS A 81 26.73 16.15 -9.79
C CYS A 81 27.77 15.06 -10.10
N PRO A 82 28.06 14.13 -9.15
CA PRO A 82 29.03 13.07 -9.39
C PRO A 82 28.70 12.24 -10.65
N PRO A 83 29.70 11.74 -11.39
CA PRO A 83 29.48 10.92 -12.60
C PRO A 83 28.69 9.62 -12.33
N SER A 84 28.75 9.13 -11.08
CA SER A 84 28.01 7.96 -10.61
C SER A 84 26.51 8.20 -10.46
N TRP A 85 26.07 9.45 -10.41
CA TRP A 85 24.67 9.82 -10.25
C TRP A 85 23.98 9.95 -11.61
N THR A 86 22.67 9.69 -11.62
CA THR A 86 21.81 9.96 -12.78
C THR A 86 21.19 11.33 -12.66
N SER A 87 21.40 12.20 -13.65
CA SER A 87 20.67 13.48 -13.74
C SER A 87 19.35 13.28 -14.48
N VAL A 88 18.27 13.83 -13.92
CA VAL A 88 16.88 13.75 -14.47
C VAL A 88 16.35 15.16 -14.66
N GLY A 89 16.00 15.49 -15.91
CA GLY A 89 15.43 16.79 -16.27
C GLY A 89 13.90 16.76 -16.27
N ILE A 90 13.27 17.84 -15.79
CA ILE A 90 11.83 18.07 -15.92
C ILE A 90 11.64 19.43 -16.58
N LEU A 91 11.30 19.43 -17.87
CA LEU A 91 11.04 20.67 -18.61
C LEU A 91 9.58 21.12 -18.41
N PRO A 92 9.35 22.39 -18.07
CA PRO A 92 8.00 22.92 -17.84
C PRO A 92 7.16 23.08 -19.12
N TYR A 93 7.83 23.03 -20.28
CA TYR A 93 7.24 23.22 -21.62
C TYR A 93 7.98 22.37 -22.66
N PRO A 94 7.46 22.23 -23.89
CA PRO A 94 8.19 21.75 -25.04
C PRO A 94 9.53 22.47 -25.19
N GLU A 95 10.57 21.70 -25.55
CA GLU A 95 11.97 22.14 -25.53
C GLU A 95 12.21 23.42 -26.34
N GLU A 96 11.62 23.53 -27.52
CA GLU A 96 11.74 24.69 -28.39
C GLU A 96 11.30 25.98 -27.68
N ARG A 97 10.16 25.94 -27.01
CA ARG A 97 9.65 27.06 -26.22
C ARG A 97 10.53 27.37 -25.02
N TYR A 98 11.03 26.33 -24.35
CA TYR A 98 11.92 26.49 -23.20
C TYR A 98 13.20 27.23 -23.60
N VAL A 99 13.84 26.80 -24.70
CA VAL A 99 15.04 27.44 -25.25
C VAL A 99 14.75 28.87 -25.73
N ALA A 100 13.63 29.11 -26.43
CA ALA A 100 13.23 30.44 -26.84
C ALA A 100 13.07 31.40 -25.64
N LYS A 101 12.55 30.89 -24.52
CA LYS A 101 12.42 31.67 -23.28
C LYS A 101 13.77 31.94 -22.61
N LEU A 102 14.71 31.02 -22.62
CA LEU A 102 16.07 31.24 -22.13
C LEU A 102 16.79 32.30 -22.98
N ARG A 103 16.55 32.36 -24.28
CA ARG A 103 17.09 33.39 -25.19
C ARG A 103 16.49 34.80 -24.98
N GLY A 104 15.56 34.98 -24.06
CA GLY A 104 14.96 36.30 -23.82
C GLY A 104 13.75 36.59 -24.69
N GLY A 105 12.91 35.59 -24.98
CA GLY A 105 11.63 35.77 -25.68
C GLY A 105 10.66 36.60 -24.87
N ASN A 106 10.70 37.90 -25.05
CA ASN A 106 9.80 39.00 -24.70
C ASN A 106 10.56 40.34 -24.72
N GLY A 107 11.53 40.49 -25.63
CA GLY A 107 12.26 41.76 -25.80
C GLY A 107 13.50 41.96 -24.93
N SER A 108 13.90 40.95 -24.16
CA SER A 108 15.20 40.93 -23.44
C SER A 108 16.35 40.60 -24.39
N LYS A 109 17.57 41.08 -24.10
CA LYS A 109 18.76 40.72 -24.87
C LYS A 109 18.94 39.19 -24.90
N PRO A 110 19.32 38.58 -26.05
CA PRO A 110 19.62 37.16 -26.13
C PRO A 110 20.66 36.75 -25.07
N ASP A 111 20.32 35.73 -24.28
CA ASP A 111 21.25 35.16 -23.29
C ASP A 111 21.79 33.83 -23.80
N ASP A 112 22.80 33.90 -24.67
CA ASP A 112 23.44 32.70 -25.22
C ASP A 112 24.19 31.89 -24.15
N VAL A 113 24.57 32.52 -23.02
CA VAL A 113 25.19 31.84 -21.88
C VAL A 113 24.19 30.94 -21.18
N ALA A 114 22.94 31.42 -20.97
CA ALA A 114 21.89 30.62 -20.39
C ALA A 114 21.52 29.42 -21.27
N VAL A 115 21.51 29.60 -22.59
CA VAL A 115 21.25 28.51 -23.55
C VAL A 115 22.38 27.49 -23.54
N ALA A 116 23.66 27.94 -23.51
CA ALA A 116 24.80 27.02 -23.44
C ALA A 116 24.81 26.22 -22.12
N ALA A 117 24.48 26.86 -21.00
CA ALA A 117 24.35 26.18 -19.69
C ALA A 117 23.26 25.13 -19.72
N TYR A 118 22.10 25.45 -20.32
CA TYR A 118 21.01 24.47 -20.52
C TYR A 118 21.45 23.30 -21.40
N GLN A 119 22.12 23.55 -22.53
CA GLN A 119 22.58 22.50 -23.44
C GLN A 119 23.53 21.52 -22.76
N SER A 120 24.50 22.04 -22.00
CA SER A 120 25.42 21.21 -21.21
C SER A 120 24.68 20.37 -20.16
N ALA A 121 23.74 20.95 -19.42
CA ALA A 121 22.94 20.23 -18.46
C ALA A 121 22.02 19.18 -19.11
N ARG A 122 21.46 19.50 -20.29
CA ARG A 122 20.64 18.59 -21.09
C ARG A 122 21.44 17.38 -21.59
N GLU A 123 22.64 17.58 -22.09
CA GLU A 123 23.52 16.49 -22.54
C GLU A 123 23.81 15.52 -21.40
N ARG A 124 24.09 16.04 -20.21
CA ARG A 124 24.33 15.22 -19.02
C ARG A 124 23.09 14.48 -18.52
N SER A 125 21.90 15.00 -18.79
CA SER A 125 20.61 14.38 -18.48
C SER A 125 20.04 13.59 -19.65
N SER A 126 20.80 13.35 -20.71
CA SER A 126 20.34 12.70 -21.92
C SER A 126 19.67 11.34 -21.64
N GLY A 127 18.51 11.11 -22.25
CA GLY A 127 17.70 9.91 -22.02
C GLY A 127 16.79 9.96 -20.77
N ASN A 128 16.97 10.96 -19.88
CA ASN A 128 16.21 11.07 -18.63
C ASN A 128 15.49 12.42 -18.49
N ILE A 129 14.90 12.91 -19.57
CA ILE A 129 14.18 14.19 -19.58
C ILE A 129 12.69 13.96 -19.78
N ALA A 130 11.88 14.45 -18.86
CA ALA A 130 10.44 14.53 -18.98
C ALA A 130 10.05 15.94 -19.45
N ILE A 131 9.26 16.01 -20.51
CA ILE A 131 8.80 17.25 -21.10
C ILE A 131 7.31 17.39 -20.84
N LEU A 132 6.94 18.42 -20.07
CA LEU A 132 5.55 18.68 -19.74
C LEU A 132 4.87 19.44 -20.89
N PRO A 133 3.56 19.20 -21.13
CA PRO A 133 2.82 19.95 -22.12
C PRO A 133 2.60 21.38 -21.67
N GLN A 134 2.44 22.25 -22.64
CA GLN A 134 1.98 23.61 -22.38
C GLN A 134 0.50 23.57 -21.96
N SER A 135 0.15 24.26 -20.90
CA SER A 135 -1.26 24.48 -20.49
C SER A 135 -1.51 25.97 -20.33
N GLY A 136 -2.44 26.48 -21.13
CA GLY A 136 -2.87 27.89 -21.09
C GLY A 136 -1.78 28.90 -21.51
N ASP A 137 -2.11 30.17 -21.40
CA ASP A 137 -1.25 31.27 -21.80
C ASP A 137 -0.28 31.76 -20.71
N HIS A 138 -0.40 31.23 -19.46
CA HIS A 138 0.40 31.69 -18.34
C HIS A 138 1.61 30.81 -18.10
N ASP A 139 2.78 31.37 -18.31
CA ASP A 139 4.10 30.74 -18.09
C ASP A 139 4.35 30.22 -16.67
N SER A 140 3.75 30.85 -15.66
CA SER A 140 3.93 30.46 -14.25
C SER A 140 3.35 29.08 -13.95
N SER A 141 2.30 28.66 -14.62
CA SER A 141 1.65 27.36 -14.41
C SER A 141 2.57 26.18 -14.78
N GLY A 142 3.33 26.30 -15.88
CA GLY A 142 4.28 25.28 -16.31
C GLY A 142 5.42 25.04 -15.31
N PHE A 143 6.02 26.12 -14.78
CA PHE A 143 7.06 26.01 -13.76
C PHE A 143 6.53 25.42 -12.45
N THR A 144 5.35 25.86 -12.00
CA THR A 144 4.70 25.29 -10.81
C THR A 144 4.46 23.79 -10.97
N ARG A 145 4.02 23.35 -12.15
CA ARG A 145 3.80 21.94 -12.46
C ARG A 145 5.10 21.13 -12.44
N ALA A 146 6.16 21.63 -13.08
CA ALA A 146 7.47 20.97 -13.07
C ALA A 146 8.03 20.86 -11.64
N CYS A 147 7.90 21.92 -10.83
CA CYS A 147 8.31 21.92 -9.42
C CYS A 147 7.50 20.92 -8.60
N ASN A 148 6.17 20.88 -8.76
CA ASN A 148 5.33 19.90 -8.07
C ASN A 148 5.70 18.46 -8.45
N LEU A 149 5.97 18.21 -9.73
CA LEU A 149 6.40 16.90 -10.20
C LEU A 149 7.78 16.52 -9.62
N MET A 150 8.73 17.45 -9.56
CA MET A 150 10.02 17.26 -8.91
C MET A 150 9.85 16.92 -7.42
N LEU A 151 9.05 17.68 -6.67
CA LEU A 151 8.81 17.44 -5.24
C LEU A 151 8.22 16.06 -4.96
N ARG A 152 7.45 15.50 -5.88
CA ARG A 152 6.93 14.12 -5.76
C ARG A 152 7.98 13.03 -5.94
N GLN A 153 9.10 13.34 -6.60
CA GLN A 153 10.18 12.38 -6.88
C GLN A 153 11.28 12.35 -5.83
N ILE A 154 11.52 13.46 -5.11
CA ILE A 154 12.73 13.67 -4.31
C ILE A 154 12.57 13.30 -2.83
N ASP A 155 13.68 12.97 -2.18
CA ASP A 155 13.78 12.73 -0.75
C ASP A 155 14.26 13.97 0.01
N ILE A 156 15.06 14.81 -0.63
CA ILE A 156 15.62 16.04 -0.10
C ILE A 156 15.70 17.08 -1.21
N LEU A 157 15.48 18.34 -0.85
CA LEU A 157 15.64 19.48 -1.75
C LEU A 157 16.91 20.27 -1.37
N VAL A 158 17.76 20.55 -2.35
CA VAL A 158 18.83 21.54 -2.20
C VAL A 158 18.32 22.86 -2.80
N ALA A 159 18.40 23.96 -2.06
CA ALA A 159 17.89 25.25 -2.50
C ALA A 159 18.99 26.32 -2.43
N VAL A 160 19.34 26.89 -3.58
CA VAL A 160 20.25 28.06 -3.66
C VAL A 160 19.39 29.32 -3.66
N TRP A 161 19.26 29.97 -2.50
CA TRP A 161 18.23 30.97 -2.25
C TRP A 161 18.74 32.09 -1.34
N ASP A 162 18.25 33.33 -1.53
CA ASP A 162 18.58 34.50 -0.73
C ASP A 162 17.82 34.57 0.61
N GLY A 163 16.85 33.71 0.84
CA GLY A 163 16.03 33.65 2.05
C GLY A 163 14.81 34.56 2.02
N HIS A 164 14.58 35.30 0.92
CA HIS A 164 13.44 36.21 0.81
C HIS A 164 12.21 35.53 0.23
N ALA A 165 11.03 35.88 0.76
CA ALA A 165 9.76 35.46 0.19
C ALA A 165 9.59 36.01 -1.24
N SER A 166 8.89 35.28 -2.08
CA SER A 166 8.59 35.68 -3.46
C SER A 166 7.12 35.45 -3.72
N GLU A 167 6.44 36.45 -4.28
CA GLU A 167 5.04 36.31 -4.73
C GLU A 167 4.91 35.52 -6.04
N ARG A 168 6.03 35.11 -6.63
CA ARG A 168 6.06 34.45 -7.93
C ARG A 168 5.85 32.96 -7.78
N ALA A 169 4.71 32.45 -8.23
CA ALA A 169 4.42 31.02 -8.29
C ALA A 169 5.48 30.27 -9.14
N GLY A 170 5.97 29.12 -8.61
CA GLY A 170 7.07 28.34 -9.21
C GLY A 170 8.46 28.96 -9.04
N GLY A 171 8.60 30.03 -8.24
CA GLY A 171 9.90 30.58 -7.82
C GLY A 171 10.54 29.78 -6.70
N THR A 172 11.85 30.03 -6.44
CA THR A 172 12.62 29.28 -5.43
C THR A 172 11.96 29.29 -4.05
N ALA A 173 11.43 30.42 -3.59
CA ALA A 173 10.74 30.53 -2.31
C ALA A 173 9.46 29.68 -2.26
N ASP A 174 8.64 29.71 -3.30
CA ASP A 174 7.42 28.88 -3.42
C ASP A 174 7.75 27.37 -3.40
N VAL A 175 8.82 26.95 -4.09
CA VAL A 175 9.27 25.57 -4.10
C VAL A 175 9.77 25.12 -2.72
N VAL A 176 10.55 25.94 -2.02
CA VAL A 176 11.00 25.69 -0.65
C VAL A 176 9.80 25.54 0.30
N GLU A 177 8.83 26.45 0.21
CA GLU A 177 7.63 26.43 1.04
C GLU A 177 6.83 25.15 0.82
N ARG A 178 6.57 24.76 -0.43
CA ARG A 178 5.87 23.52 -0.79
C ARG A 178 6.64 22.26 -0.36
N ALA A 179 7.98 22.28 -0.45
CA ALA A 179 8.80 21.18 0.05
C ALA A 179 8.58 20.97 1.54
N LEU A 180 8.60 22.05 2.33
CA LEU A 180 8.36 22.00 3.77
C LEU A 180 6.93 21.59 4.13
N GLU A 181 5.92 22.07 3.39
CA GLU A 181 4.52 21.65 3.55
C GLU A 181 4.32 20.15 3.31
N THR A 182 5.06 19.59 2.35
CA THR A 182 5.02 18.16 2.03
C THR A 182 5.99 17.33 2.90
N GLY A 183 6.68 17.99 3.87
CA GLY A 183 7.60 17.34 4.79
C GLY A 183 8.91 16.89 4.14
N ILE A 184 9.30 17.50 2.99
CA ILE A 184 10.60 17.28 2.36
C ILE A 184 11.61 18.21 3.04
N PRO A 185 12.72 17.68 3.60
CA PRO A 185 13.78 18.51 4.16
C PRO A 185 14.48 19.33 3.08
N VAL A 186 14.92 20.53 3.44
CA VAL A 186 15.60 21.44 2.52
C VAL A 186 17.00 21.73 3.04
N ILE A 187 18.01 21.57 2.19
CA ILE A 187 19.36 22.09 2.43
C ILE A 187 19.46 23.44 1.76
N TRP A 188 19.57 24.49 2.55
CA TRP A 188 19.63 25.86 2.07
C TRP A 188 21.07 26.33 1.93
N ILE A 189 21.43 26.75 0.71
CA ILE A 189 22.70 27.47 0.38
C ILE A 189 22.34 28.93 0.18
N ALA A 190 22.94 29.84 0.97
CA ALA A 190 22.69 31.27 0.80
C ALA A 190 23.27 31.77 -0.53
N ALA A 191 22.41 32.37 -1.36
CA ALA A 191 22.80 32.85 -2.70
C ALA A 191 23.59 34.18 -2.70
N ASP A 192 23.38 35.00 -1.67
CA ASP A 192 23.79 36.43 -1.61
C ASP A 192 24.85 36.75 -0.54
N ARG A 193 25.20 35.81 0.32
CA ARG A 193 26.10 36.00 1.45
C ARG A 193 26.97 34.78 1.73
N ASP A 194 28.08 34.99 2.41
CA ASP A 194 28.96 33.90 2.82
C ASP A 194 28.41 33.23 4.09
N GLN A 195 27.83 32.06 3.89
CA GLN A 195 27.18 31.28 4.94
C GLN A 195 27.36 29.79 4.67
N ARG A 196 27.51 29.00 5.74
CA ARG A 196 27.49 27.53 5.64
C ARG A 196 26.06 27.03 5.28
N PRO A 197 25.97 25.96 4.52
CA PRO A 197 24.67 25.33 4.22
C PRO A 197 23.90 25.03 5.50
N TRP A 198 22.58 25.20 5.43
CA TRP A 198 21.67 25.03 6.55
C TRP A 198 20.56 24.07 6.20
N VAL A 199 20.19 23.18 7.14
CA VAL A 199 19.05 22.27 6.97
C VAL A 199 17.80 22.91 7.56
N ILE A 200 16.74 22.96 6.77
CA ILE A 200 15.42 23.45 7.14
C ILE A 200 14.47 22.25 7.15
N LEU A 201 13.78 22.03 8.26
CA LEU A 201 12.75 21.01 8.42
C LEU A 201 11.36 21.64 8.53
N HIS A 202 11.27 22.87 9.05
CA HIS A 202 10.04 23.62 9.28
C HIS A 202 10.17 25.06 8.84
N ARG A 203 9.06 25.73 8.54
CA ARG A 203 9.04 27.16 8.17
C ARG A 203 9.71 28.06 9.23
N GLU A 204 9.58 27.69 10.49
CA GLU A 204 10.19 28.44 11.60
C GLU A 204 11.72 28.43 11.56
N ASP A 205 12.34 27.39 10.99
CA ASP A 205 13.78 27.29 10.87
C ASP A 205 14.35 28.37 9.94
N VAL A 206 13.60 28.75 8.88
CA VAL A 206 13.97 29.85 7.98
C VAL A 206 14.08 31.15 8.76
N ARG A 207 13.06 31.47 9.56
CA ARG A 207 13.03 32.69 10.38
C ARG A 207 14.14 32.67 11.45
N ARG A 208 14.29 31.56 12.17
CA ARG A 208 15.33 31.38 13.19
C ARG A 208 16.70 31.57 12.62
N LYS A 209 16.99 31.11 11.39
CA LYS A 209 18.29 31.28 10.75
C LYS A 209 18.53 32.71 10.25
N THR A 210 17.49 33.39 9.81
CA THR A 210 17.58 34.80 9.38
C THR A 210 17.84 35.72 10.57
N GLU A 211 17.30 35.38 11.74
CA GLU A 211 17.48 36.14 12.99
C GLU A 211 18.80 35.80 13.72
N ASN A 212 19.31 34.57 13.59
CA ASN A 212 20.51 34.10 14.28
C ASN A 212 21.44 33.32 13.32
N ALA A 213 22.44 33.97 12.78
CA ALA A 213 23.40 33.40 11.83
C ALA A 213 24.24 32.24 12.43
N ASP A 214 24.42 32.20 13.75
CA ASP A 214 25.26 31.21 14.44
C ASP A 214 24.49 29.95 14.89
N ALA A 215 23.16 29.93 14.69
CA ALA A 215 22.37 28.75 15.01
C ALA A 215 22.87 27.50 14.25
N THR A 216 23.03 26.38 14.94
CA THR A 216 23.50 25.11 14.36
C THR A 216 22.33 24.21 13.95
N THR A 217 22.45 23.51 12.81
CA THR A 217 21.47 22.50 12.35
C THR A 217 21.99 21.09 12.56
N GLY A 218 21.06 20.15 12.53
CA GLY A 218 21.40 18.74 12.52
C GLY A 218 22.23 18.36 11.27
N PRO A 219 23.08 17.33 11.36
CA PRO A 219 23.93 16.90 10.26
C PRO A 219 23.09 16.32 9.11
N ILE A 220 23.58 16.47 7.88
CA ILE A 220 22.99 15.86 6.67
C ILE A 220 22.78 14.35 6.85
N ALA A 221 23.70 13.69 7.56
CA ALA A 221 23.61 12.28 7.94
C ALA A 221 22.26 11.89 8.55
N GLU A 222 21.78 12.67 9.51
CA GLU A 222 20.52 12.38 10.21
C GLU A 222 19.31 12.41 9.26
N ILE A 223 19.32 13.30 8.27
CA ILE A 223 18.23 13.43 7.30
C ILE A 223 18.25 12.28 6.31
N VAL A 224 19.43 11.91 5.83
CA VAL A 224 19.58 10.75 4.93
C VAL A 224 19.14 9.48 5.65
N GLN A 225 19.57 9.27 6.89
CA GLN A 225 19.15 8.14 7.71
C GLN A 225 17.64 8.12 7.92
N ARG A 226 17.00 9.25 8.24
CA ARG A 226 15.54 9.36 8.36
C ARG A 226 14.83 9.06 7.04
N GLY A 227 15.37 9.53 5.93
CA GLY A 227 14.82 9.30 4.60
C GLY A 227 14.84 7.83 4.20
N LEU A 228 15.87 7.10 4.62
CA LEU A 228 16.12 5.70 4.27
C LEU A 228 15.67 4.70 5.35
N GLY A 229 15.51 5.13 6.61
CA GLY A 229 15.16 4.27 7.73
C GLY A 229 13.75 3.68 7.65
N VAL A 230 13.58 2.47 8.19
CA VAL A 230 12.30 1.75 8.24
C VAL A 230 11.29 2.45 9.15
N SER A 231 11.77 3.10 10.19
CA SER A 231 10.99 3.85 11.18
C SER A 231 10.50 5.22 10.67
N GLY A 232 10.56 5.47 9.35
CA GLY A 232 10.32 6.76 8.73
C GLY A 232 9.08 7.50 9.23
N ARG A 233 9.29 8.70 9.76
CA ARG A 233 8.37 9.84 9.92
C ARG A 233 6.92 9.57 10.33
N HIS A 234 6.65 8.81 11.37
CA HIS A 234 5.34 8.80 12.04
C HIS A 234 5.50 9.40 13.44
N GLY A 235 5.45 10.72 13.52
CA GLY A 235 5.56 11.46 14.76
C GLY A 235 5.69 12.95 14.55
N GLN A 236 4.88 13.55 13.66
CA GLN A 236 4.67 15.01 13.64
C GLN A 236 3.49 15.39 14.54
N HIS A 237 3.46 14.89 15.76
CA HIS A 237 2.81 15.58 16.86
C HIS A 237 3.87 15.79 17.94
N GLU A 238 4.18 17.07 18.21
CA GLU A 238 4.96 17.54 19.34
C GLU A 238 6.49 17.26 19.36
N GLY A 239 7.22 17.40 18.25
CA GLY A 239 8.69 17.63 18.33
C GLY A 239 9.54 16.56 19.03
N ARG A 240 8.98 15.43 19.39
CA ARG A 240 9.65 14.31 20.06
C ARG A 240 9.66 13.09 19.18
N TRP A 241 10.82 12.72 18.69
CA TRP A 241 11.04 11.53 17.89
C TRP A 241 11.00 10.31 18.82
N GLU A 242 9.93 9.57 18.77
CA GLU A 242 9.88 8.26 19.41
C GLU A 242 10.70 7.25 18.60
N HIS A 243 12.00 7.22 18.86
CA HIS A 243 12.82 6.02 18.66
C HIS A 243 12.46 5.05 19.78
N GLY A 244 11.34 4.36 19.64
CA GLY A 244 10.84 3.44 20.62
C GLY A 244 10.44 2.12 19.98
N GLU A 245 9.80 1.27 20.74
CA GLU A 245 9.30 -0.07 20.39
C GLU A 245 8.59 -0.17 19.02
N VAL A 246 7.97 0.92 18.54
CA VAL A 246 7.28 0.97 17.24
C VAL A 246 8.24 0.83 16.06
N GLY A 247 9.42 1.44 16.14
CA GLY A 247 10.45 1.33 15.09
C GLY A 247 11.08 -0.06 15.05
N ALA A 248 11.48 -0.59 16.19
CA ALA A 248 12.04 -1.93 16.30
C ALA A 248 11.05 -3.01 15.81
N ASN A 249 9.76 -2.83 16.09
CA ASN A 249 8.71 -3.71 15.57
C ASN A 249 8.57 -3.64 14.05
N ALA A 250 8.70 -2.47 13.43
CA ALA A 250 8.63 -2.32 11.97
C ALA A 250 9.82 -3.00 11.27
N GLU A 251 11.03 -2.86 11.79
CA GLU A 251 12.22 -3.54 11.26
C GLU A 251 12.14 -5.06 11.39
N ALA A 252 11.68 -5.56 12.54
CA ALA A 252 11.45 -6.97 12.75
C ALA A 252 10.43 -7.55 11.76
N ARG A 253 9.31 -6.83 11.53
CA ARG A 253 8.27 -7.22 10.56
C ARG A 253 8.79 -7.20 9.13
N LEU A 254 9.60 -6.22 8.76
CA LEU A 254 10.28 -6.20 7.46
C LEU A 254 11.23 -7.38 7.32
N GLY A 255 12.02 -7.68 8.35
CA GLY A 255 12.92 -8.83 8.38
C GLY A 255 12.15 -10.16 8.23
N ASP A 256 11.00 -10.29 8.87
CA ASP A 256 10.09 -11.42 8.70
C ASP A 256 9.58 -11.51 7.26
N PHE A 257 9.10 -10.39 6.70
CA PHE A 257 8.65 -10.34 5.30
C PHE A 257 9.74 -10.79 4.33
N LEU A 258 10.96 -10.25 4.45
CA LEU A 258 12.06 -10.58 3.54
C LEU A 258 12.51 -12.06 3.62
N LYS A 259 12.19 -12.77 4.70
CA LYS A 259 12.44 -14.21 4.89
C LYS A 259 11.29 -15.10 4.41
N GLU A 260 10.12 -14.52 4.13
CA GLU A 260 8.95 -15.28 3.68
C GLU A 260 9.21 -15.98 2.34
N ARG A 261 8.50 -17.09 2.15
CA ARG A 261 8.48 -17.83 0.89
C ARG A 261 7.05 -18.00 0.44
N VAL A 262 6.77 -17.68 -0.80
CA VAL A 262 5.43 -17.89 -1.37
C VAL A 262 5.19 -19.40 -1.48
N PRO A 263 4.18 -19.96 -0.77
CA PRO A 263 3.81 -21.37 -0.90
C PRO A 263 3.16 -21.62 -2.26
N ASN A 264 3.38 -22.81 -2.81
CA ASN A 264 2.77 -23.20 -4.08
C ASN A 264 1.30 -23.62 -3.94
N TRP A 265 0.87 -23.98 -2.74
CA TRP A 265 -0.49 -24.46 -2.43
C TRP A 265 -0.84 -24.21 -0.96
N HIS A 266 -2.12 -24.26 -0.64
CA HIS A 266 -2.62 -24.20 0.74
C HIS A 266 -3.81 -25.13 0.95
N LEU A 267 -3.93 -25.65 2.20
CA LEU A 267 -5.03 -26.51 2.64
C LEU A 267 -6.20 -25.74 3.30
N ALA A 268 -6.06 -24.44 3.47
CA ALA A 268 -7.02 -23.63 4.23
C ALA A 268 -8.23 -23.26 3.36
N MET A 269 -9.23 -24.17 3.27
CA MET A 269 -10.34 -24.04 2.31
C MET A 269 -11.72 -23.84 2.95
N ALA A 270 -11.82 -23.90 4.28
CA ALA A 270 -13.12 -23.82 4.95
C ALA A 270 -13.91 -22.54 4.60
N TYR A 271 -13.21 -21.42 4.41
CA TYR A 271 -13.84 -20.17 3.95
C TYR A 271 -14.39 -20.27 2.52
N ASP A 272 -13.64 -20.91 1.61
CA ASP A 272 -14.09 -21.12 0.23
C ASP A 272 -15.34 -22.03 0.18
N TRP A 273 -15.47 -23.01 1.08
CA TRP A 273 -16.67 -23.84 1.17
C TRP A 273 -17.92 -23.03 1.47
N ILE A 274 -17.84 -22.10 2.41
CA ILE A 274 -18.98 -21.24 2.77
C ILE A 274 -19.32 -20.29 1.61
N THR A 275 -18.32 -19.68 0.98
CA THR A 275 -18.56 -18.75 -0.12
C THR A 275 -19.08 -19.42 -1.38
N THR A 276 -18.79 -20.72 -1.57
CA THR A 276 -19.26 -21.52 -2.70
C THR A 276 -20.45 -22.43 -2.37
N PHE A 277 -20.95 -22.37 -1.14
CA PHE A 277 -22.03 -23.24 -0.65
C PHE A 277 -23.26 -23.29 -1.57
N PRO A 278 -23.73 -22.22 -2.22
CA PRO A 278 -24.81 -22.31 -3.20
C PRO A 278 -24.44 -23.11 -4.46
N ARG A 279 -23.17 -23.48 -4.64
CA ARG A 279 -22.62 -24.18 -5.80
C ARG A 279 -21.78 -25.38 -5.37
N LEU A 280 -22.36 -26.31 -4.60
CA LEU A 280 -21.75 -27.53 -4.04
C LEU A 280 -20.88 -28.33 -5.02
N TRP A 281 -21.13 -28.21 -6.32
CA TRP A 281 -20.39 -28.86 -7.41
C TRP A 281 -18.96 -28.36 -7.62
N ARG A 282 -18.56 -27.23 -7.02
CA ARG A 282 -17.25 -26.58 -7.24
C ARG A 282 -16.25 -26.76 -6.08
N TRP A 283 -16.51 -27.67 -5.18
CA TRP A 283 -15.62 -27.92 -4.04
C TRP A 283 -14.29 -28.53 -4.50
N ARG A 284 -13.21 -27.77 -4.28
CA ARG A 284 -11.84 -28.25 -4.46
C ARG A 284 -11.16 -28.26 -3.09
N LEU A 285 -10.61 -29.44 -2.70
CA LEU A 285 -9.89 -29.61 -1.44
C LEU A 285 -8.55 -28.86 -1.41
N VAL A 286 -8.00 -28.53 -2.57
CA VAL A 286 -6.72 -27.83 -2.72
C VAL A 286 -6.89 -26.72 -3.75
N LYS A 287 -6.60 -25.48 -3.37
CA LYS A 287 -6.56 -24.33 -4.27
C LYS A 287 -5.11 -23.97 -4.56
N ARG A 288 -4.78 -23.89 -5.83
CA ARG A 288 -3.49 -23.35 -6.25
C ARG A 288 -3.51 -21.85 -6.03
N LEU A 289 -2.52 -21.33 -5.34
CA LEU A 289 -2.35 -19.88 -5.23
C LEU A 289 -2.04 -19.29 -6.61
N SER A 290 -2.42 -18.02 -6.82
CA SER A 290 -2.05 -17.28 -8.01
C SER A 290 -0.54 -17.39 -8.22
N ASN A 291 -0.13 -17.99 -9.33
CA ASN A 291 1.27 -18.11 -9.65
C ASN A 291 1.78 -16.72 -10.10
N PRO A 292 2.97 -16.28 -9.70
CA PRO A 292 3.60 -15.08 -10.26
C PRO A 292 3.59 -15.01 -11.79
N ALA A 293 3.64 -16.18 -12.48
CA ALA A 293 3.50 -16.26 -13.93
C ALA A 293 2.09 -15.86 -14.43
N GLU A 294 1.03 -16.18 -13.70
CA GLU A 294 -0.35 -15.77 -14.04
C GLU A 294 -0.52 -14.25 -13.87
N VAL A 295 0.06 -13.68 -12.82
CA VAL A 295 0.10 -12.23 -12.60
C VAL A 295 0.87 -11.54 -13.72
N SER A 296 2.01 -12.10 -14.15
CA SER A 296 2.78 -11.58 -15.27
C SER A 296 1.98 -11.61 -16.59
N ALA A 297 1.22 -12.68 -16.83
CA ALA A 297 0.35 -12.77 -18.00
C ALA A 297 -0.78 -11.74 -17.99
N GLN A 298 -1.37 -11.48 -16.81
CA GLN A 298 -2.38 -10.41 -16.66
C GLN A 298 -1.83 -9.02 -16.93
N TRP A 299 -0.56 -8.77 -16.55
CA TRP A 299 0.08 -7.48 -16.79
C TRP A 299 0.56 -7.31 -18.23
N ALA A 300 0.79 -8.38 -18.97
CA ALA A 300 1.34 -8.33 -20.34
C ALA A 300 0.49 -7.46 -21.28
N GLY A 301 -0.85 -7.58 -21.21
CA GLY A 301 -1.77 -6.76 -21.99
C GLY A 301 -1.66 -5.27 -21.67
N PHE A 302 -1.65 -4.93 -20.37
CA PHE A 302 -1.44 -3.55 -19.92
C PHE A 302 -0.09 -2.99 -20.36
N LEU A 303 0.99 -3.72 -20.09
CA LEU A 303 2.35 -3.30 -20.45
C LEU A 303 2.54 -3.10 -21.95
N SER A 304 1.88 -3.91 -22.80
CA SER A 304 1.94 -3.76 -24.25
C SER A 304 1.23 -2.51 -24.76
N ALA A 305 0.20 -2.06 -24.07
CA ALA A 305 -0.59 -0.86 -24.40
C ALA A 305 0.07 0.45 -23.94
N LEU A 306 1.10 0.39 -23.08
CA LEU A 306 1.71 1.61 -22.51
C LEU A 306 2.51 2.40 -23.56
N PRO A 307 2.38 3.74 -23.58
CA PRO A 307 3.13 4.63 -24.49
C PRO A 307 4.54 4.96 -23.98
N VAL A 308 5.04 4.26 -22.99
CA VAL A 308 6.33 4.55 -22.34
C VAL A 308 7.50 3.91 -23.07
N GLY A 309 8.66 4.57 -23.02
CA GLY A 309 9.91 4.05 -23.56
C GLY A 309 10.36 2.73 -22.89
N GLY A 310 11.16 1.94 -23.61
CA GLY A 310 11.54 0.59 -23.20
C GLY A 310 12.13 0.50 -21.79
N GLU A 311 12.92 1.49 -21.36
CA GLU A 311 13.57 1.47 -20.06
C GLU A 311 12.55 1.53 -18.90
N PHE A 312 11.55 2.42 -18.93
CA PHE A 312 10.55 2.49 -17.88
C PHE A 312 9.67 1.22 -17.86
N LYS A 313 9.32 0.71 -19.03
CA LYS A 313 8.60 -0.56 -19.16
C LYS A 313 9.40 -1.71 -18.56
N THR A 314 10.69 -1.79 -18.85
CA THR A 314 11.60 -2.79 -18.25
C THR A 314 11.63 -2.67 -16.72
N ARG A 315 11.65 -1.45 -16.16
CA ARG A 315 11.59 -1.25 -14.71
C ARG A 315 10.24 -1.71 -14.13
N LEU A 316 9.12 -1.49 -14.80
CA LEU A 316 7.83 -2.05 -14.38
C LEU A 316 7.85 -3.58 -14.36
N GLU A 317 8.45 -4.22 -15.39
CA GLU A 317 8.55 -5.68 -15.53
C GLU A 317 9.53 -6.31 -14.54
N THR A 318 10.70 -5.69 -14.34
CA THR A 318 11.79 -6.30 -13.55
C THR A 318 11.80 -5.90 -12.08
N ILE A 319 11.25 -4.73 -11.73
CA ILE A 319 11.24 -4.21 -10.36
C ILE A 319 9.84 -4.32 -9.74
N LEU A 320 8.82 -3.71 -10.37
CA LEU A 320 7.51 -3.60 -9.75
C LEU A 320 6.73 -4.91 -9.78
N LEU A 321 6.65 -5.55 -10.95
CA LEU A 321 5.84 -6.75 -11.14
C LEU A 321 6.25 -7.91 -10.21
N PRO A 322 7.54 -8.27 -10.04
CA PRO A 322 7.93 -9.32 -9.12
C PRO A 322 7.58 -9.01 -7.66
N ARG A 323 7.73 -7.76 -7.23
CA ARG A 323 7.41 -7.32 -5.87
C ARG A 323 5.91 -7.35 -5.61
N PHE A 324 5.12 -6.86 -6.55
CA PHE A 324 3.67 -6.94 -6.50
C PHE A 324 3.20 -8.39 -6.45
N ALA A 325 3.67 -9.25 -7.35
CA ALA A 325 3.25 -10.64 -7.44
C ALA A 325 3.52 -11.43 -6.15
N VAL A 326 4.67 -11.19 -5.51
CA VAL A 326 5.00 -11.81 -4.22
C VAL A 326 4.10 -11.27 -3.11
N ALA A 327 3.91 -9.96 -3.02
CA ALA A 327 3.06 -9.35 -2.00
C ALA A 327 1.60 -9.82 -2.11
N ASP A 328 1.04 -9.87 -3.33
CA ASP A 328 -0.32 -10.32 -3.60
C ASP A 328 -0.51 -11.83 -3.29
N ALA A 329 0.46 -12.66 -3.67
CA ALA A 329 0.42 -14.09 -3.36
C ALA A 329 0.47 -14.35 -1.83
N LEU A 330 1.32 -13.64 -1.10
CA LEU A 330 1.39 -13.74 0.36
C LEU A 330 0.12 -13.19 1.04
N ALA A 331 -0.41 -12.06 0.55
CA ALA A 331 -1.69 -11.51 1.01
C ALA A 331 -2.83 -12.51 0.84
N SER A 332 -2.91 -13.14 -0.33
CA SER A 332 -3.88 -14.18 -0.63
C SER A 332 -3.72 -15.40 0.28
N TYR A 333 -2.48 -15.88 0.47
CA TYR A 333 -2.19 -17.04 1.33
C TYR A 333 -2.61 -16.78 2.78
N TYR A 334 -2.15 -15.70 3.40
CA TYR A 334 -2.49 -15.41 4.80
C TYR A 334 -3.96 -15.02 4.98
N GLY A 335 -4.56 -14.38 3.98
CA GLY A 335 -5.98 -14.07 3.98
C GLY A 335 -6.87 -15.32 3.96
N HIS A 336 -6.54 -16.31 3.12
CA HIS A 336 -7.24 -17.61 3.13
C HIS A 336 -7.02 -18.36 4.43
N LYS A 337 -5.79 -18.35 4.94
CA LYS A 337 -5.44 -19.04 6.19
C LYS A 337 -6.19 -18.49 7.39
N TYR A 338 -6.21 -17.17 7.55
CA TYR A 338 -6.95 -16.50 8.62
C TYR A 338 -8.46 -16.75 8.52
N ARG A 339 -9.04 -16.52 7.32
CA ARG A 339 -10.49 -16.70 7.12
C ARG A 339 -10.93 -18.13 7.31
N SER A 340 -10.16 -19.10 6.82
CA SER A 340 -10.48 -20.51 7.02
C SER A 340 -10.30 -20.95 8.47
N ALA A 341 -9.38 -20.34 9.21
CA ALA A 341 -9.16 -20.66 10.62
C ALA A 341 -10.39 -20.36 11.49
N TYR A 342 -10.97 -19.15 11.38
CA TYR A 342 -12.17 -18.83 12.16
C TYR A 342 -13.39 -19.63 11.71
N VAL A 343 -13.58 -19.85 10.41
CA VAL A 343 -14.68 -20.68 9.89
C VAL A 343 -14.56 -22.11 10.42
N LEU A 344 -13.36 -22.69 10.33
CA LEU A 344 -13.10 -24.04 10.81
C LEU A 344 -13.31 -24.14 12.33
N ALA A 345 -12.91 -23.14 13.09
CA ALA A 345 -13.11 -23.08 14.53
C ALA A 345 -14.61 -23.16 14.89
N TYR A 346 -15.48 -22.40 14.21
CA TYR A 346 -16.93 -22.47 14.43
C TYR A 346 -17.52 -23.83 14.00
N ILE A 347 -17.09 -24.40 12.87
CA ILE A 347 -17.55 -25.72 12.42
C ILE A 347 -17.16 -26.81 13.41
N LEU A 348 -15.89 -26.82 13.85
CA LEU A 348 -15.40 -27.81 14.81
C LEU A 348 -16.05 -27.64 16.19
N SER A 349 -16.32 -26.41 16.63
CA SER A 349 -17.05 -26.16 17.88
C SER A 349 -18.47 -26.73 17.83
N THR A 350 -19.18 -26.52 16.71
CA THR A 350 -20.52 -27.10 16.51
C THR A 350 -20.47 -28.63 16.47
N LEU A 351 -19.45 -29.19 15.83
CA LEU A 351 -19.25 -30.64 15.78
C LEU A 351 -18.92 -31.22 17.17
N ALA A 352 -18.11 -30.52 17.99
CA ALA A 352 -17.84 -30.93 19.36
C ALA A 352 -19.13 -31.01 20.20
N VAL A 353 -19.99 -29.98 20.09
CA VAL A 353 -21.32 -30.00 20.72
C VAL A 353 -22.17 -31.18 20.26
N ALA A 354 -22.19 -31.46 18.94
CA ALA A 354 -22.91 -32.61 18.41
C ALA A 354 -22.42 -33.94 18.98
N VAL A 355 -21.11 -34.13 19.10
CA VAL A 355 -20.45 -35.33 19.64
C VAL A 355 -20.74 -35.48 21.13
N ALA A 356 -20.62 -34.41 21.91
CA ALA A 356 -20.94 -34.38 23.33
C ALA A 356 -22.40 -34.81 23.58
N LEU A 357 -23.33 -34.21 22.85
CA LEU A 357 -24.74 -34.55 22.95
C LEU A 357 -25.04 -35.99 22.50
N PHE A 358 -24.31 -36.52 21.50
CA PHE A 358 -24.42 -37.90 21.06
C PHE A 358 -23.98 -38.89 22.13
N GLY A 359 -23.03 -38.51 22.99
CA GLY A 359 -22.58 -39.28 24.15
C GLY A 359 -23.72 -39.63 25.12
N PHE A 360 -24.76 -38.79 25.22
CA PHE A 360 -25.93 -39.08 26.04
C PHE A 360 -26.85 -40.17 25.45
N MET A 361 -26.73 -40.49 24.15
CA MET A 361 -27.49 -41.55 23.51
C MET A 361 -26.88 -42.93 23.66
N VAL A 362 -25.59 -43.00 24.08
CA VAL A 362 -24.89 -44.27 24.29
C VAL A 362 -25.47 -44.92 25.58
N PRO A 363 -26.09 -46.12 25.50
CA PRO A 363 -26.70 -46.75 26.64
C PRO A 363 -25.70 -46.98 27.76
N HIS A 364 -26.06 -46.66 29.02
CA HIS A 364 -25.29 -47.06 30.18
C HIS A 364 -25.44 -48.57 30.37
N PRO A 365 -24.36 -49.31 30.70
CA PRO A 365 -24.50 -50.69 31.01
C PRO A 365 -25.39 -50.86 32.23
N VAL A 366 -26.25 -51.87 32.18
CA VAL A 366 -27.09 -52.27 33.30
C VAL A 366 -26.15 -52.55 34.48
N HIS A 367 -26.45 -52.01 35.64
CA HIS A 367 -25.65 -52.19 36.89
C HIS A 367 -25.39 -53.67 37.16
N SER A 368 -24.16 -54.11 36.99
CA SER A 368 -23.66 -55.34 37.54
C SER A 368 -23.07 -55.04 38.92
N PRO A 369 -23.48 -55.70 39.98
CA PRO A 369 -22.96 -55.42 41.33
C PRO A 369 -21.43 -55.67 41.36
N GLY A 370 -20.66 -54.56 41.43
CA GLY A 370 -19.25 -54.66 41.66
C GLY A 370 -18.30 -53.87 40.76
N HIS A 371 -18.65 -53.53 39.53
CA HIS A 371 -17.77 -52.75 38.61
C HIS A 371 -18.59 -51.93 37.62
N ASP A 372 -18.56 -50.64 37.75
CA ASP A 372 -19.08 -49.71 36.72
C ASP A 372 -18.05 -49.64 35.56
N VAL A 373 -18.23 -50.44 34.52
CA VAL A 373 -17.41 -50.40 33.31
C VAL A 373 -18.00 -49.37 32.38
N VAL A 374 -17.32 -48.21 32.21
CA VAL A 374 -17.67 -47.21 31.23
C VAL A 374 -17.58 -47.82 29.84
N PRO A 375 -18.63 -47.74 28.97
CA PRO A 375 -18.57 -48.31 27.62
C PRO A 375 -17.42 -47.70 26.81
N LEU A 376 -16.63 -48.51 26.14
CA LEU A 376 -15.52 -48.09 25.28
C LEU A 376 -15.94 -47.02 24.26
N ALA A 377 -17.18 -47.15 23.74
CA ALA A 377 -17.77 -46.19 22.82
C ALA A 377 -17.87 -44.76 23.44
N LYS A 378 -18.23 -44.66 24.74
CA LYS A 378 -18.36 -43.38 25.41
C LYS A 378 -16.96 -42.74 25.61
N ILE A 379 -15.99 -43.52 26.03
CA ILE A 379 -14.58 -43.05 26.15
C ILE A 379 -14.07 -42.59 24.78
N ALA A 380 -14.36 -43.32 23.70
CA ALA A 380 -13.96 -42.91 22.34
C ALA A 380 -14.59 -41.61 21.90
N LEU A 381 -15.86 -41.33 22.23
CA LEU A 381 -16.55 -40.07 21.93
C LEU A 381 -15.96 -38.90 22.72
N GLU A 382 -15.70 -39.09 24.02
CA GLU A 382 -15.09 -38.06 24.86
C GLU A 382 -13.65 -37.73 24.41
N LEU A 383 -12.85 -38.74 24.01
CA LEU A 383 -11.52 -38.52 23.43
C LEU A 383 -11.59 -37.81 22.07
N PHE A 384 -12.61 -38.13 21.25
CA PHE A 384 -12.83 -37.45 19.98
C PHE A 384 -13.24 -35.98 20.18
N GLU A 385 -14.12 -35.70 21.12
CA GLU A 385 -14.50 -34.35 21.52
C GLU A 385 -13.30 -33.55 22.02
N LEU A 386 -12.50 -34.13 22.94
CA LEU A 386 -11.27 -33.54 23.42
C LEU A 386 -10.29 -33.23 22.26
N GLY A 387 -10.19 -34.14 21.29
CA GLY A 387 -9.42 -33.94 20.07
C GLY A 387 -9.90 -32.75 19.25
N LEU A 388 -11.22 -32.60 19.05
CA LEU A 388 -11.81 -31.45 18.34
C LEU A 388 -11.49 -30.13 19.04
N VAL A 389 -11.70 -30.05 20.35
CA VAL A 389 -11.37 -28.86 21.17
C VAL A 389 -9.86 -28.57 21.11
N GLY A 390 -9.02 -29.61 21.21
CA GLY A 390 -7.57 -29.48 21.08
C GLY A 390 -7.15 -28.90 19.71
N VAL A 391 -7.77 -29.33 18.64
CA VAL A 391 -7.54 -28.78 17.29
C VAL A 391 -7.97 -27.32 17.18
N ILE A 392 -9.12 -26.93 17.76
CA ILE A 392 -9.57 -25.53 17.78
C ILE A 392 -8.53 -24.65 18.48
N VAL A 393 -8.09 -25.06 19.69
CA VAL A 393 -7.09 -24.31 20.45
C VAL A 393 -5.78 -24.22 19.66
N ALA A 394 -5.33 -25.31 19.06
CA ALA A 394 -4.12 -25.33 18.25
C ALA A 394 -4.20 -24.37 17.05
N ILE A 395 -5.31 -24.33 16.33
CA ILE A 395 -5.52 -23.42 15.21
C ILE A 395 -5.43 -21.96 15.67
N VAL A 396 -6.09 -21.61 16.79
CA VAL A 396 -6.08 -20.25 17.32
C VAL A 396 -4.67 -19.86 17.80
N VAL A 397 -4.02 -20.69 18.59
CA VAL A 397 -2.67 -20.42 19.11
C VAL A 397 -1.66 -20.30 17.97
N TRP A 398 -1.65 -21.23 17.00
CA TRP A 398 -0.75 -21.13 15.85
C TRP A 398 -1.06 -19.91 14.97
N GLY A 399 -2.32 -19.54 14.83
CA GLY A 399 -2.73 -18.35 14.11
C GLY A 399 -2.22 -17.07 14.76
N GLN A 400 -2.28 -17.01 16.09
CA GLN A 400 -1.76 -15.88 16.87
C GLN A 400 -0.24 -15.81 16.86
N LEU A 401 0.45 -16.92 17.18
CA LEU A 401 1.92 -17.01 17.16
C LEU A 401 2.48 -16.73 15.74
N GLY A 402 1.82 -17.27 14.71
CA GLY A 402 2.20 -17.04 13.31
C GLY A 402 1.79 -15.68 12.78
N ARG A 403 1.05 -14.88 13.55
CA ARG A 403 0.56 -13.54 13.21
C ARG A 403 -0.16 -13.51 11.86
N TRP A 404 -0.99 -14.55 11.56
CA TRP A 404 -1.63 -14.71 10.25
C TRP A 404 -2.49 -13.51 9.88
N HIS A 405 -3.20 -12.97 10.85
CA HIS A 405 -4.04 -11.80 10.68
C HIS A 405 -3.25 -10.54 10.31
N ASP A 406 -2.20 -10.20 11.09
CA ASP A 406 -1.36 -9.02 10.83
C ASP A 406 -0.64 -9.13 9.49
N LYS A 407 -0.07 -10.31 9.19
CA LYS A 407 0.60 -10.57 7.91
C LYS A 407 -0.35 -10.40 6.73
N TRP A 408 -1.59 -10.91 6.85
CA TRP A 408 -2.60 -10.69 5.81
C TRP A 408 -2.86 -9.21 5.56
N LEU A 409 -3.08 -8.42 6.62
CA LEU A 409 -3.35 -6.99 6.52
C LEU A 409 -2.17 -6.22 5.92
N ASP A 410 -0.96 -6.49 6.41
CA ASP A 410 0.27 -5.82 5.94
C ASP A 410 0.56 -6.14 4.48
N TYR A 411 0.50 -7.42 4.10
CA TYR A 411 0.81 -7.85 2.73
C TYR A 411 -0.26 -7.40 1.74
N ARG A 412 -1.52 -7.34 2.14
CA ARG A 412 -2.58 -6.79 1.29
C ARG A 412 -2.39 -5.28 1.09
N ALA A 413 -2.10 -4.53 2.14
CA ALA A 413 -1.78 -3.11 2.03
C ALA A 413 -0.58 -2.87 1.10
N LEU A 414 0.48 -3.68 1.24
CA LEU A 414 1.64 -3.60 0.36
C LEU A 414 1.29 -3.93 -1.10
N ALA A 415 0.57 -5.01 -1.34
CA ALA A 415 0.20 -5.41 -2.70
C ALA A 415 -0.60 -4.30 -3.42
N GLU A 416 -1.59 -3.73 -2.74
CA GLU A 416 -2.42 -2.68 -3.35
C GLU A 416 -1.63 -1.37 -3.58
N THR A 417 -0.79 -0.96 -2.63
CA THR A 417 0.06 0.23 -2.84
C THR A 417 1.04 0.03 -4.00
N LEU A 418 1.65 -1.16 -4.13
CA LEU A 418 2.51 -1.49 -5.26
C LEU A 418 1.73 -1.53 -6.59
N ARG A 419 0.49 -2.03 -6.58
CA ARG A 419 -0.37 -2.03 -7.77
C ARG A 419 -0.60 -0.62 -8.30
N HIS A 420 -0.84 0.34 -7.41
CA HIS A 420 -1.07 1.72 -7.82
C HIS A 420 0.16 2.38 -8.46
N LEU A 421 1.38 1.95 -8.11
CA LEU A 421 2.60 2.50 -8.73
C LEU A 421 2.64 2.29 -10.24
N ARG A 422 2.01 1.22 -10.78
CA ARG A 422 2.07 0.92 -12.22
C ARG A 422 1.40 1.98 -13.08
N PHE A 423 0.36 2.65 -12.59
CA PHE A 423 -0.32 3.72 -13.34
C PHE A 423 0.03 5.13 -12.85
N LEU A 424 0.25 5.34 -11.56
CA LEU A 424 0.72 6.62 -11.04
C LEU A 424 2.11 6.98 -11.57
N GLY A 425 2.97 5.98 -11.73
CA GLY A 425 4.31 6.16 -12.27
C GLY A 425 4.35 6.70 -13.70
N LEU A 426 3.31 6.43 -14.51
CA LEU A 426 3.24 6.88 -15.90
C LEU A 426 3.31 8.40 -16.06
N LEU A 427 2.80 9.14 -15.08
CA LEU A 427 2.87 10.61 -15.04
C LEU A 427 3.73 11.13 -13.87
N GLY A 428 4.51 10.26 -13.22
CA GLY A 428 5.33 10.61 -12.08
C GLY A 428 4.55 11.05 -10.84
N GLN A 429 3.27 10.70 -10.73
CA GLN A 429 2.35 11.14 -9.68
C GLN A 429 2.48 10.31 -8.39
N TYR A 430 3.70 10.22 -7.87
CA TYR A 430 3.98 9.50 -6.64
C TYR A 430 3.59 10.33 -5.41
N GLU A 431 2.35 10.22 -4.97
CA GLU A 431 1.90 10.93 -3.77
C GLU A 431 2.17 10.12 -2.50
N ARG A 432 2.92 10.72 -1.59
CA ARG A 432 3.30 10.07 -0.32
C ARG A 432 2.17 10.08 0.71
N ARG A 433 1.36 11.16 0.75
CA ARG A 433 0.33 11.36 1.78
C ARG A 433 -0.81 10.35 1.71
N ALA A 434 -1.30 10.04 0.52
CA ALA A 434 -2.43 9.11 0.35
C ALA A 434 -2.18 7.72 0.94
N TYR A 435 -0.91 7.30 1.02
CA TYR A 435 -0.52 5.99 1.55
C TYR A 435 0.01 6.02 2.98
N MET A 436 0.24 7.21 3.55
CA MET A 436 0.70 7.34 4.95
C MET A 436 -0.33 6.83 5.94
N GLU A 437 -1.62 7.07 5.67
CA GLU A 437 -2.72 6.61 6.51
C GLU A 437 -2.87 5.07 6.48
N ALA A 438 -2.66 4.44 5.33
CA ALA A 438 -2.66 2.98 5.19
C ALA A 438 -1.58 2.31 6.04
N ALA A 439 -0.44 2.97 6.19
CA ALA A 439 0.69 2.50 6.97
C ALA A 439 0.68 3.00 8.43
N ALA A 440 -0.34 3.76 8.85
CA ALA A 440 -0.44 4.34 10.20
C ALA A 440 -0.69 3.29 11.31
N ARG A 441 -0.95 2.04 10.97
CA ARG A 441 -1.09 0.98 11.97
C ARG A 441 0.24 0.74 12.71
N PRO A 442 0.20 0.51 14.02
CA PRO A 442 1.41 0.20 14.78
C PRO A 442 2.20 -0.96 14.16
N GLY A 443 3.46 -0.72 13.85
CA GLY A 443 4.35 -1.69 13.23
C GLY A 443 4.20 -1.90 11.71
N ALA A 444 3.28 -1.21 11.02
CA ALA A 444 3.12 -1.28 9.55
C ALA A 444 4.01 -0.30 8.78
N GLY A 445 4.83 0.50 9.44
CA GLY A 445 5.74 1.47 8.81
C GLY A 445 6.68 0.86 7.75
N TRP A 446 6.99 -0.43 7.87
CA TRP A 446 7.78 -1.17 6.89
C TRP A 446 7.11 -1.27 5.51
N VAL A 447 5.77 -1.29 5.45
CA VAL A 447 4.99 -1.30 4.19
C VAL A 447 5.26 -0.03 3.40
N LEU A 448 5.20 1.13 4.09
CA LEU A 448 5.51 2.42 3.49
C LEU A 448 6.99 2.51 3.08
N TRP A 449 7.89 1.96 3.88
CA TRP A 449 9.31 1.90 3.55
C TRP A 449 9.56 1.11 2.26
N TYR A 450 9.01 -0.10 2.13
CA TYR A 450 9.20 -0.95 0.96
C TYR A 450 8.55 -0.34 -0.30
N PHE A 451 7.38 0.28 -0.14
CA PHE A 451 6.72 1.06 -1.18
C PHE A 451 7.61 2.21 -1.66
N ARG A 452 8.15 3.02 -0.74
CA ARG A 452 9.03 4.16 -1.08
C ARG A 452 10.33 3.71 -1.74
N ALA A 453 10.94 2.64 -1.25
CA ALA A 453 12.12 2.05 -1.86
C ALA A 453 11.83 1.61 -3.30
N THR A 454 10.68 0.96 -3.54
CA THR A 454 10.26 0.55 -4.90
C THR A 454 9.97 1.76 -5.79
N MET A 455 9.28 2.78 -5.29
CA MET A 455 9.01 4.03 -6.01
C MET A 455 10.31 4.72 -6.47
N ARG A 456 11.30 4.80 -5.58
CA ARG A 456 12.62 5.39 -5.91
C ARG A 456 13.31 4.65 -7.04
N GLU A 457 13.30 3.33 -7.03
CA GLU A 457 13.90 2.53 -8.10
C GLU A 457 13.18 2.66 -9.43
N LEU A 458 11.85 2.73 -9.42
CA LEU A 458 11.05 2.91 -10.62
C LEU A 458 11.36 4.23 -11.33
N ALA A 459 11.57 5.32 -10.59
CA ALA A 459 11.65 6.66 -11.14
C ALA A 459 10.43 7.01 -12.02
N MET A 460 10.50 8.08 -12.78
CA MET A 460 9.48 8.46 -13.76
C MET A 460 9.94 8.12 -15.19
N PRO A 461 9.03 7.97 -16.15
CA PRO A 461 9.40 7.84 -17.57
C PRO A 461 10.01 9.14 -18.08
N ALA A 462 10.89 9.00 -19.08
CA ALA A 462 11.37 10.11 -19.89
C ALA A 462 10.52 10.24 -21.17
N GLY A 463 10.47 11.41 -21.74
CA GLY A 463 9.77 11.68 -22.99
C GLY A 463 8.79 12.85 -22.91
N ASP A 464 8.02 13.04 -23.96
CA ASP A 464 7.01 14.09 -24.07
C ASP A 464 5.67 13.61 -23.48
N PHE A 465 5.19 14.32 -22.46
CA PHE A 465 3.90 14.06 -21.80
C PHE A 465 2.73 14.82 -22.46
N GLY A 466 2.84 15.12 -23.75
CA GLY A 466 1.83 15.78 -24.54
C GLY A 466 0.51 15.03 -24.66
N ALA A 467 -0.41 15.59 -25.44
CA ALA A 467 -1.78 15.07 -25.58
C ALA A 467 -1.85 13.62 -26.04
N ASP A 468 -0.98 13.23 -26.97
CA ASP A 468 -0.91 11.85 -27.49
C ASP A 468 -0.49 10.83 -26.40
N TYR A 469 0.49 11.21 -25.58
CA TYR A 469 0.92 10.40 -24.48
C TYR A 469 -0.21 10.22 -23.44
N GLN A 470 -0.87 11.33 -23.06
CA GLN A 470 -1.97 11.31 -22.09
C GLN A 470 -3.14 10.46 -22.58
N ARG A 471 -3.52 10.59 -23.86
CA ARG A 471 -4.56 9.76 -24.47
C ARG A 471 -4.23 8.26 -24.37
N LYS A 472 -3.02 7.88 -24.71
CA LYS A 472 -2.57 6.49 -24.64
C LYS A 472 -2.52 5.97 -23.20
N VAL A 473 -2.07 6.81 -22.24
CA VAL A 473 -2.08 6.47 -20.82
C VAL A 473 -3.51 6.20 -20.34
N LEU A 474 -4.45 7.10 -20.57
CA LEU A 474 -5.84 6.91 -20.15
C LEU A 474 -6.48 5.71 -20.84
N SER A 475 -6.24 5.52 -22.15
CA SER A 475 -6.75 4.37 -22.89
C SER A 475 -6.18 3.04 -22.42
N ALA A 476 -5.00 3.01 -21.81
CA ALA A 476 -4.41 1.81 -21.21
C ALA A 476 -4.90 1.58 -19.77
N VAL A 477 -5.01 2.66 -18.97
CA VAL A 477 -5.32 2.56 -17.53
C VAL A 477 -6.81 2.30 -17.29
N ILE A 478 -7.71 2.94 -18.03
CA ILE A 478 -9.15 2.79 -17.82
C ILE A 478 -9.59 1.32 -17.91
N PRO A 479 -9.33 0.57 -19.01
CA PRO A 479 -9.75 -0.82 -19.13
C PRO A 479 -8.93 -1.79 -18.27
N ALA A 480 -7.71 -1.43 -17.89
CA ALA A 480 -6.83 -2.33 -17.12
C ALA A 480 -6.99 -2.18 -15.61
N GLU A 481 -7.37 -0.99 -15.13
CA GLU A 481 -7.47 -0.69 -13.69
C GLU A 481 -8.88 -0.32 -13.27
N LEU A 482 -9.47 0.68 -13.89
CA LEU A 482 -10.69 1.29 -13.38
C LEU A 482 -11.92 0.40 -13.61
N GLU A 483 -12.14 -0.06 -14.83
CA GLU A 483 -13.29 -0.90 -15.17
C GLU A 483 -13.30 -2.25 -14.45
N PRO A 484 -12.16 -2.98 -14.33
CA PRO A 484 -12.11 -4.21 -13.55
C PRO A 484 -12.39 -4.00 -12.06
N GLN A 485 -11.99 -2.85 -11.48
CA GLN A 485 -12.27 -2.54 -10.08
C GLN A 485 -13.75 -2.19 -9.86
N ILE A 486 -14.37 -1.42 -10.74
CA ILE A 486 -15.82 -1.15 -10.70
C ILE A 486 -16.59 -2.47 -10.74
N LYS A 487 -16.24 -3.36 -11.69
CA LYS A 487 -16.85 -4.69 -11.79
C LYS A 487 -16.60 -5.53 -10.54
N TYR A 488 -15.37 -5.58 -10.05
CA TYR A 488 -15.02 -6.31 -8.83
C TYR A 488 -15.88 -5.87 -7.63
N HIS A 489 -16.02 -4.57 -7.40
CA HIS A 489 -16.80 -4.06 -6.27
C HIS A 489 -18.30 -4.33 -6.45
N SER A 490 -18.83 -4.26 -7.66
CA SER A 490 -20.22 -4.65 -7.95
C SER A 490 -20.49 -6.14 -7.70
N ASP A 491 -19.60 -7.00 -8.22
CA ASP A 491 -19.71 -8.46 -8.04
C ASP A 491 -19.54 -8.85 -6.56
N ASN A 492 -18.60 -8.21 -5.86
CA ASN A 492 -18.33 -8.43 -4.45
C ASN A 492 -19.49 -8.02 -3.56
N MET A 493 -20.08 -6.84 -3.80
CA MET A 493 -21.27 -6.36 -3.10
C MET A 493 -22.43 -7.37 -3.22
N THR A 494 -22.72 -7.83 -4.44
CA THR A 494 -23.82 -8.76 -4.71
C THR A 494 -23.54 -10.13 -4.07
N GLY A 495 -22.32 -10.64 -4.20
CA GLY A 495 -21.92 -11.92 -3.62
C GLY A 495 -21.98 -11.93 -2.09
N LEU A 496 -21.45 -10.88 -1.44
CA LEU A 496 -21.42 -10.78 0.02
C LEU A 496 -22.83 -10.58 0.62
N ARG A 497 -23.69 -9.78 -0.01
CA ARG A 497 -25.10 -9.66 0.40
C ARG A 497 -25.84 -10.97 0.29
N GLY A 498 -25.61 -11.71 -0.79
CA GLY A 498 -26.18 -13.05 -0.98
C GLY A 498 -25.73 -14.02 0.10
N LEU A 499 -24.44 -14.04 0.42
CA LEU A 499 -23.87 -14.90 1.46
C LEU A 499 -24.39 -14.52 2.86
N HIS A 500 -24.43 -13.23 3.20
CA HIS A 500 -25.00 -12.72 4.45
C HIS A 500 -26.43 -13.18 4.63
N ARG A 501 -27.29 -12.97 3.61
CA ARG A 501 -28.69 -13.40 3.64
C ARG A 501 -28.83 -14.92 3.76
N GLY A 502 -28.02 -15.69 3.01
CA GLY A 502 -28.04 -17.15 3.05
C GLY A 502 -27.72 -17.68 4.45
N LEU A 503 -26.66 -17.22 5.08
CA LEU A 503 -26.28 -17.61 6.45
C LEU A 503 -27.30 -17.15 7.49
N HIS A 504 -27.96 -16.00 7.29
CA HIS A 504 -29.04 -15.52 8.15
C HIS A 504 -30.24 -16.47 8.10
N VAL A 505 -30.73 -16.76 6.90
CA VAL A 505 -31.88 -17.66 6.71
C VAL A 505 -31.58 -19.06 7.26
N MET A 506 -30.38 -19.59 7.04
CA MET A 506 -29.96 -20.88 7.60
C MET A 506 -29.97 -20.87 9.15
N GLY A 507 -29.42 -19.79 9.76
CA GLY A 507 -29.46 -19.64 11.22
C GLY A 507 -30.87 -19.58 11.77
N ASP A 508 -31.74 -18.75 11.20
CA ASP A 508 -33.14 -18.62 11.62
C ASP A 508 -33.91 -19.94 11.42
N SER A 509 -33.67 -20.65 10.32
CA SER A 509 -34.27 -21.94 10.05
C SER A 509 -33.92 -22.98 11.12
N CYS A 510 -32.67 -22.97 11.65
CA CYS A 510 -32.30 -23.84 12.76
C CYS A 510 -33.18 -23.62 13.99
N PHE A 511 -33.46 -22.36 14.36
CA PHE A 511 -34.32 -22.03 15.50
C PHE A 511 -35.79 -22.37 15.23
N VAL A 512 -36.30 -22.10 14.03
CA VAL A 512 -37.69 -22.44 13.66
C VAL A 512 -37.91 -23.97 13.69
N VAL A 513 -36.97 -24.75 13.14
CA VAL A 513 -37.05 -26.21 13.18
C VAL A 513 -36.98 -26.72 14.62
N THR A 514 -36.10 -26.13 15.46
CA THR A 514 -36.06 -26.46 16.90
C THR A 514 -37.43 -26.25 17.55
N LEU A 515 -38.05 -25.10 17.31
CA LEU A 515 -39.37 -24.79 17.86
C LEU A 515 -40.44 -25.78 17.39
N VAL A 516 -40.46 -26.10 16.09
CA VAL A 516 -41.41 -27.05 15.53
C VAL A 516 -41.24 -28.45 16.14
N VAL A 517 -40.01 -28.92 16.29
CA VAL A 517 -39.68 -30.21 16.93
C VAL A 517 -40.15 -30.25 18.38
N LEU A 518 -39.88 -29.18 19.16
CA LEU A 518 -40.31 -29.07 20.55
C LEU A 518 -41.85 -29.07 20.69
N VAL A 519 -42.53 -28.23 19.88
CA VAL A 519 -43.99 -28.12 19.93
C VAL A 519 -44.63 -29.46 19.48
N GLY A 520 -44.07 -30.07 18.43
CA GLY A 520 -44.52 -31.39 17.98
C GLY A 520 -44.34 -32.46 19.06
N PHE A 521 -43.18 -32.51 19.72
CA PHE A 521 -42.93 -33.47 20.80
C PHE A 521 -43.85 -33.25 22.00
N LEU A 522 -44.04 -32.00 22.41
CA LEU A 522 -44.98 -31.65 23.48
C LEU A 522 -46.42 -31.97 23.12
N GLY A 523 -46.83 -31.72 21.88
CA GLY A 523 -48.18 -32.08 21.39
C GLY A 523 -48.45 -33.58 21.41
N VAL A 524 -47.45 -34.39 21.00
CA VAL A 524 -47.54 -35.85 21.08
C VAL A 524 -47.58 -36.33 22.53
N TRP A 525 -46.74 -35.75 23.39
CA TRP A 525 -46.72 -36.07 24.82
C TRP A 525 -48.05 -35.75 25.51
N TRP A 526 -48.71 -34.66 25.13
CA TRP A 526 -50.00 -34.24 25.71
C TRP A 526 -51.20 -35.06 25.18
N SER A 527 -51.06 -35.59 23.97
CA SER A 527 -52.21 -36.28 23.31
C SER A 527 -52.40 -37.72 23.72
N ASP A 528 -51.56 -38.31 24.57
CA ASP A 528 -51.53 -39.72 24.96
C ASP A 528 -51.61 -40.70 23.74
N SER A 529 -51.23 -40.21 22.55
CA SER A 529 -51.37 -40.94 21.30
C SER A 529 -50.26 -41.95 21.05
N ILE A 530 -49.17 -41.90 21.81
CA ILE A 530 -48.00 -42.78 21.68
C ILE A 530 -47.67 -43.43 23.04
N ASP A 531 -47.34 -44.74 22.96
CA ASP A 531 -46.91 -45.50 24.12
C ASP A 531 -45.74 -44.82 24.88
N PRO A 532 -45.79 -44.76 26.23
CA PRO A 532 -44.75 -44.11 27.07
C PRO A 532 -43.34 -44.64 26.83
N ASP A 533 -43.18 -45.94 26.53
CA ASP A 533 -41.88 -46.52 26.24
C ASP A 533 -41.31 -46.01 24.90
N THR A 534 -42.15 -45.86 23.87
CA THR A 534 -41.75 -45.26 22.60
C THR A 534 -41.36 -43.81 22.77
N LEU A 535 -42.08 -43.04 23.60
CA LEU A 535 -41.80 -41.67 23.89
C LEU A 535 -40.45 -41.50 24.62
N ALA A 536 -40.16 -42.39 25.60
CA ALA A 536 -38.88 -42.43 26.29
C ALA A 536 -37.69 -42.72 25.35
N HIS A 537 -37.92 -43.60 24.33
CA HIS A 537 -36.90 -43.85 23.30
C HIS A 537 -36.70 -42.67 22.34
N LEU A 538 -37.68 -41.82 22.07
CA LEU A 538 -37.58 -40.66 21.20
C LEU A 538 -36.95 -39.45 21.90
N ALA A 539 -37.13 -39.32 23.21
CA ALA A 539 -36.66 -38.14 23.99
C ALA A 539 -35.18 -37.80 23.79
N PRO A 540 -34.21 -38.75 23.79
CA PRO A 540 -32.81 -38.45 23.56
C PRO A 540 -32.53 -37.82 22.17
N TYR A 541 -33.23 -38.29 21.12
CA TYR A 541 -33.09 -37.75 19.77
C TYR A 541 -33.66 -36.35 19.65
N VAL A 542 -34.83 -36.11 20.27
CA VAL A 542 -35.40 -34.77 20.35
C VAL A 542 -34.46 -33.82 21.08
N THR A 543 -33.92 -34.24 22.22
CA THR A 543 -32.95 -33.43 22.99
C THR A 543 -31.70 -33.13 22.15
N TRP A 544 -31.17 -34.12 21.43
CA TRP A 544 -30.03 -33.92 20.55
C TRP A 544 -30.33 -32.88 19.45
N ILE A 545 -31.45 -33.03 18.73
CA ILE A 545 -31.83 -32.11 17.67
C ILE A 545 -32.03 -30.69 18.22
N THR A 546 -32.75 -30.57 19.31
CA THR A 546 -33.15 -29.28 19.88
C THR A 546 -31.99 -28.53 20.57
N ALA A 547 -30.93 -29.21 20.94
CA ALA A 547 -29.71 -28.59 21.44
C ALA A 547 -28.66 -28.33 20.32
N PHE A 548 -28.57 -29.25 19.32
CA PHE A 548 -27.61 -29.11 18.23
C PHE A 548 -28.00 -28.00 17.23
N LEU A 549 -29.27 -27.91 16.83
CA LEU A 549 -29.70 -26.92 15.84
C LEU A 549 -29.49 -25.47 16.30
N PRO A 550 -29.78 -25.06 17.54
CA PRO A 550 -29.44 -23.73 18.01
C PRO A 550 -27.92 -23.46 18.05
N ALA A 551 -27.11 -24.45 18.42
CA ALA A 551 -25.65 -24.34 18.36
C ALA A 551 -25.13 -24.12 16.94
N LEU A 552 -25.70 -24.83 15.95
CA LEU A 552 -25.42 -24.63 14.53
C LEU A 552 -25.87 -23.23 14.06
N GLY A 553 -27.04 -22.77 14.49
CA GLY A 553 -27.52 -21.42 14.21
C GLY A 553 -26.59 -20.34 14.78
N ALA A 554 -26.11 -20.54 16.01
CA ALA A 554 -25.13 -19.66 16.64
C ALA A 554 -23.79 -19.64 15.88
N ALA A 555 -23.33 -20.78 15.36
CA ALA A 555 -22.13 -20.84 14.54
C ALA A 555 -22.28 -20.03 13.21
N PHE A 556 -23.41 -20.11 12.53
CA PHE A 556 -23.69 -19.28 11.36
C PHE A 556 -23.70 -17.78 11.71
N ALA A 557 -24.30 -17.41 12.84
CA ALA A 557 -24.28 -16.03 13.34
C ALA A 557 -22.86 -15.57 13.68
N GLY A 558 -22.07 -16.41 14.34
CA GLY A 558 -20.66 -16.12 14.69
C GLY A 558 -19.78 -15.93 13.45
N ILE A 559 -19.90 -16.80 12.44
CA ILE A 559 -19.20 -16.66 11.16
C ILE A 559 -19.59 -15.36 10.47
N ARG A 560 -20.89 -15.04 10.41
CA ARG A 560 -21.41 -13.81 9.80
C ARG A 560 -20.89 -12.55 10.50
N PHE A 561 -20.88 -12.55 11.82
CA PHE A 561 -20.38 -11.43 12.64
C PHE A 561 -18.87 -11.25 12.48
N THR A 562 -18.10 -12.34 12.54
CA THR A 562 -16.64 -12.29 12.41
C THR A 562 -16.22 -11.84 11.00
N ALA A 563 -16.88 -12.35 9.97
CA ALA A 563 -16.58 -12.01 8.58
C ALA A 563 -17.07 -10.62 8.15
N ASP A 564 -18.06 -10.04 8.86
CA ASP A 564 -18.64 -8.71 8.55
C ASP A 564 -19.06 -8.55 7.09
N PHE A 565 -19.76 -9.57 6.55
CA PHE A 565 -20.14 -9.60 5.12
C PHE A 565 -20.97 -8.38 4.70
N GLU A 566 -21.85 -7.88 5.57
CA GLU A 566 -22.70 -6.73 5.29
C GLU A 566 -21.88 -5.44 5.20
N GLY A 567 -21.02 -5.16 6.18
CA GLY A 567 -20.16 -3.99 6.17
C GLY A 567 -19.18 -3.96 4.98
N PHE A 568 -18.68 -5.16 4.56
CA PHE A 568 -17.90 -5.25 3.32
C PHE A 568 -18.72 -5.00 2.07
N ALA A 569 -19.96 -5.48 2.02
CA ALA A 569 -20.84 -5.25 0.88
C ALA A 569 -21.18 -3.76 0.72
N GLU A 570 -21.44 -3.06 1.84
CA GLU A 570 -21.71 -1.61 1.84
C GLU A 570 -20.49 -0.81 1.38
N ARG A 571 -19.29 -1.12 1.89
CA ARG A 571 -18.05 -0.47 1.44
C ARG A 571 -17.79 -0.72 -0.05
N SER A 572 -17.97 -1.96 -0.51
CA SER A 572 -17.84 -2.26 -1.95
C SER A 572 -18.84 -1.47 -2.78
N ALA A 573 -20.08 -1.29 -2.30
CA ALA A 573 -21.07 -0.46 -2.98
C ALA A 573 -20.63 1.00 -3.08
N GLN A 574 -20.10 1.56 -1.97
CA GLN A 574 -19.61 2.93 -1.94
C GLN A 574 -18.39 3.11 -2.87
N THR A 575 -17.36 2.27 -2.72
CA THR A 575 -16.15 2.33 -3.55
C THR A 575 -16.47 2.15 -5.03
N GLY A 576 -17.35 1.20 -5.37
CA GLY A 576 -17.82 1.00 -6.74
C GLY A 576 -18.50 2.23 -7.32
N SER A 577 -19.36 2.90 -6.54
CA SER A 577 -20.04 4.13 -6.94
C SER A 577 -19.06 5.31 -7.14
N GLU A 578 -18.08 5.47 -6.26
CA GLU A 578 -17.06 6.52 -6.37
C GLU A 578 -16.17 6.30 -7.61
N LEU A 579 -15.77 5.04 -7.89
CA LEU A 579 -15.01 4.69 -9.09
C LEU A 579 -15.83 4.88 -10.38
N ASP A 580 -17.13 4.59 -10.38
CA ASP A 580 -18.02 4.80 -11.52
C ASP A 580 -18.19 6.29 -11.82
N ALA A 581 -18.39 7.12 -10.80
CA ALA A 581 -18.39 8.58 -10.94
C ALA A 581 -17.04 9.11 -11.47
N LEU A 582 -15.93 8.53 -11.04
CA LEU A 582 -14.62 8.88 -11.56
C LEU A 582 -14.43 8.45 -13.02
N ARG A 583 -15.01 7.33 -13.44
CA ARG A 583 -14.99 6.85 -14.84
C ARG A 583 -15.58 7.90 -15.80
N GLN A 584 -16.65 8.57 -15.40
CA GLN A 584 -17.24 9.66 -16.19
C GLN A 584 -16.28 10.87 -16.30
N ARG A 585 -15.52 11.17 -15.24
CA ARG A 585 -14.48 12.21 -15.28
C ARG A 585 -13.29 11.82 -16.18
N CYS A 586 -13.01 10.52 -16.33
CA CYS A 586 -12.01 10.05 -17.27
C CYS A 586 -12.37 10.36 -18.73
N ASP A 587 -13.65 10.29 -19.10
CA ASP A 587 -14.10 10.64 -20.44
C ASP A 587 -13.87 12.13 -20.72
N LEU A 588 -14.16 13.00 -19.75
CA LEU A 588 -13.83 14.43 -19.87
C LEU A 588 -12.31 14.68 -19.96
N ALA A 589 -11.49 13.88 -19.28
CA ALA A 589 -10.03 14.00 -19.38
C ALA A 589 -9.53 13.54 -20.75
N LEU A 590 -10.15 12.53 -21.35
CA LEU A 590 -9.86 12.07 -22.72
C LEU A 590 -10.22 13.14 -23.78
N ASP A 591 -11.30 13.88 -23.57
CA ASP A 591 -11.73 14.94 -24.48
C ASP A 591 -10.82 16.18 -24.41
N ARG A 592 -10.41 16.57 -23.20
CA ARG A 592 -9.63 17.80 -22.96
C ARG A 592 -8.12 17.60 -23.09
N LEU A 593 -7.61 16.42 -22.73
CA LEU A 593 -6.18 16.07 -22.68
C LEU A 593 -5.33 17.12 -21.95
N ASP A 594 -5.84 17.57 -20.80
CA ASP A 594 -5.12 18.44 -19.90
C ASP A 594 -4.30 17.60 -18.90
N PHE A 595 -3.02 17.92 -18.73
CA PHE A 595 -2.10 17.14 -17.90
C PHE A 595 -2.53 17.09 -16.44
N ASP A 596 -2.96 18.22 -15.87
CA ASP A 596 -3.36 18.28 -14.46
C ASP A 596 -4.65 17.50 -14.24
N MET A 597 -5.59 17.56 -15.18
CA MET A 597 -6.81 16.76 -15.12
C MET A 597 -6.51 15.26 -15.24
N THR A 598 -5.65 14.87 -16.17
CA THR A 598 -5.23 13.47 -16.35
C THR A 598 -4.50 12.95 -15.10
N ALA A 599 -3.59 13.74 -14.54
CA ALA A 599 -2.87 13.41 -13.31
C ALA A 599 -3.83 13.27 -12.12
N ASN A 600 -4.81 14.17 -11.99
CA ASN A 600 -5.80 14.13 -10.93
C ASN A 600 -6.71 12.91 -11.02
N VAL A 601 -7.12 12.49 -12.21
CA VAL A 601 -7.94 11.29 -12.39
C VAL A 601 -7.19 10.04 -11.96
N LEU A 602 -5.92 9.88 -12.33
CA LEU A 602 -5.09 8.76 -11.88
C LEU A 602 -4.89 8.80 -10.37
N PHE A 603 -4.62 9.97 -9.81
CA PHE A 603 -4.45 10.13 -8.38
C PHE A 603 -5.72 9.81 -7.59
N GLU A 604 -6.87 10.32 -8.00
CA GLU A 604 -8.17 10.05 -7.37
C GLU A 604 -8.53 8.55 -7.47
N SER A 605 -8.21 7.88 -8.58
CA SER A 605 -8.37 6.43 -8.69
C SER A 605 -7.60 5.69 -7.58
N ALA A 606 -6.33 6.04 -7.41
CA ALA A 606 -5.50 5.45 -6.37
C ALA A 606 -5.99 5.80 -4.95
N ARG A 607 -6.45 7.03 -4.73
CA ARG A 607 -6.96 7.52 -3.45
C ARG A 607 -8.23 6.78 -3.03
N ILE A 608 -9.20 6.61 -3.93
CA ILE A 608 -10.43 5.86 -3.66
C ILE A 608 -10.11 4.42 -3.27
N MET A 609 -9.25 3.75 -4.05
CA MET A 609 -8.85 2.37 -3.76
C MET A 609 -8.05 2.25 -2.45
N ALA A 610 -7.17 3.22 -2.15
CA ALA A 610 -6.44 3.26 -0.89
C ALA A 610 -7.36 3.51 0.33
N ALA A 611 -8.38 4.36 0.19
CA ALA A 611 -9.36 4.62 1.24
C ALA A 611 -10.19 3.37 1.58
N ASP A 612 -10.57 2.56 0.59
CA ASP A 612 -11.21 1.26 0.83
C ASP A 612 -10.32 0.34 1.68
N ILE A 613 -9.04 0.23 1.32
CA ILE A 613 -8.07 -0.58 2.08
C ILE A 613 -7.94 -0.09 3.51
N ASN A 614 -7.82 1.23 3.72
CA ASN A 614 -7.70 1.83 5.04
C ASN A 614 -8.93 1.57 5.89
N GLY A 615 -10.11 1.69 5.30
CA GLY A 615 -11.38 1.44 5.97
C GLY A 615 -11.47 0.02 6.52
N TRP A 616 -11.22 -0.98 5.69
CA TRP A 616 -11.32 -2.37 6.15
C TRP A 616 -10.12 -2.79 7.02
N THR A 617 -8.91 -2.33 6.77
CA THR A 617 -7.76 -2.66 7.63
C THR A 617 -7.94 -2.11 9.04
N THR A 618 -8.51 -0.92 9.20
CA THR A 618 -8.83 -0.34 10.50
C THR A 618 -9.86 -1.18 11.27
N LEU A 619 -10.92 -1.62 10.59
CA LEU A 619 -11.95 -2.45 11.20
C LEU A 619 -11.41 -3.84 11.57
N TYR A 620 -10.67 -4.47 10.67
CA TYR A 620 -10.09 -5.79 10.92
C TYR A 620 -8.94 -5.77 11.91
N SER A 621 -8.22 -4.67 12.07
CA SER A 621 -7.12 -4.59 13.06
C SER A 621 -7.57 -4.98 14.48
N ARG A 622 -8.86 -4.86 14.79
CA ARG A 622 -9.47 -5.23 16.08
C ARG A 622 -10.04 -6.66 16.12
N LYS A 623 -10.13 -7.35 14.96
CA LYS A 623 -10.70 -8.71 14.86
C LYS A 623 -9.60 -9.77 14.82
N HIS A 624 -8.87 -9.91 15.91
CA HIS A 624 -7.89 -10.99 16.04
C HIS A 624 -8.57 -12.36 16.07
N LEU A 625 -7.81 -13.40 15.71
CA LEU A 625 -8.29 -14.77 15.82
C LEU A 625 -8.49 -15.12 17.31
N THR A 626 -9.73 -15.42 17.69
CA THR A 626 -10.15 -15.80 19.05
C THR A 626 -10.82 -17.16 19.04
N LEU A 627 -10.94 -17.77 20.22
CA LEU A 627 -11.76 -18.96 20.36
C LEU A 627 -13.24 -18.60 20.08
N PRO A 628 -14.02 -19.52 19.49
CA PRO A 628 -15.45 -19.33 19.33
C PRO A 628 -16.11 -19.21 20.71
N GLY A 629 -16.73 -18.05 21.00
CA GLY A 629 -17.40 -17.79 22.24
C GLY A 629 -18.43 -16.70 22.10
#